data_1ef014dbecc94df2ebcdf5b65556263c
#
_entry.id   1ef014dbecc94df2ebcdf5b65556263c
#
_cell.length_a   1.000
_cell.length_b   1.000
_cell.length_c   1.000
_cell.angle_alpha   90.00
_cell.angle_beta   90.00
_cell.angle_gamma   90.00
#
_symmetry.space_group_name_H-M   'P 1'
#
loop_
_entity.id
_entity.type
_entity.pdbx_description
1 polymer ?
#
loop_
_entity_poly.entity_id
_entity_poly.type
_entity_poly.pdbx_seq_one_letter_code
_entity_poly.pdbx_strand_id
1 'polypeptide(L)'
;MGIIAKQSFYNSISIGLAFIIGAFNTVYLYPTHMGSSLQGLVVALLALSNLVQPFISFGVQHAVIKFYSSTKSKAEKDKLLSFSLILPLLVFSAILLTTYLFYEQITEFIASENKQIGRYAYLIIAVAFSTALFELFYNWLRIQLFSVFGNFLKEFFPRILIFTLLLVYSSGSLDLDGFIMALIIGYYIRLLLVVVYSLFKYTPKFSFSLPLQFKSMLRYSILIFMSGTAASLILDIDKSMISNILTAVSYTHLTLPTNREV
;
A
#
# COMPACT_ATOMS: atom_id res chain seq x y z
N MET A 1 -20.78 -24.35 -8.34
CA MET A 1 -19.99 -23.16 -8.66
C MET A 1 -18.51 -23.53 -8.61
N GLY A 2 -17.74 -23.18 -9.66
CA GLY A 2 -16.30 -23.42 -9.69
C GLY A 2 -15.56 -22.58 -8.63
N ILE A 3 -14.36 -23.00 -8.24
CA ILE A 3 -13.52 -22.31 -7.22
C ILE A 3 -13.35 -20.82 -7.53
N ILE A 4 -13.15 -20.48 -8.80
CA ILE A 4 -12.97 -19.09 -9.26
C ILE A 4 -14.23 -18.25 -9.00
N ALA A 5 -15.42 -18.77 -9.34
CA ALA A 5 -16.68 -18.05 -9.14
C ALA A 5 -16.96 -17.80 -7.65
N LYS A 6 -16.66 -18.80 -6.79
CA LYS A 6 -16.78 -18.66 -5.33
C LYS A 6 -15.83 -17.60 -4.77
N GLN A 7 -14.58 -17.59 -5.22
CA GLN A 7 -13.60 -16.57 -4.81
C GLN A 7 -13.99 -15.17 -5.29
N SER A 8 -14.46 -15.03 -6.54
CA SER A 8 -14.94 -13.74 -7.06
C SER A 8 -16.10 -13.20 -6.24
N PHE A 9 -17.05 -14.05 -5.86
CA PHE A 9 -18.19 -13.64 -5.02
C PHE A 9 -17.74 -13.11 -3.65
N TYR A 10 -16.88 -13.85 -2.93
CA TYR A 10 -16.35 -13.37 -1.65
C TYR A 10 -15.49 -12.12 -1.77
N ASN A 11 -14.70 -12.00 -2.83
CA ASN A 11 -13.93 -10.79 -3.11
C ASN A 11 -14.85 -9.58 -3.34
N SER A 12 -15.94 -9.75 -4.10
CA SER A 12 -16.92 -8.68 -4.34
C SER A 12 -17.61 -8.24 -3.05
N ILE A 13 -17.98 -9.17 -2.17
CA ILE A 13 -18.54 -8.85 -0.85
C ILE A 13 -17.52 -8.05 -0.01
N SER A 14 -16.26 -8.50 0.04
CA SER A 14 -15.21 -7.79 0.79
C SER A 14 -15.01 -6.36 0.28
N ILE A 15 -15.03 -6.16 -1.03
CA ILE A 15 -14.90 -4.83 -1.66
C ILE A 15 -16.12 -3.97 -1.34
N GLY A 16 -17.33 -4.51 -1.44
CA GLY A 16 -18.57 -3.80 -1.14
C GLY A 16 -18.64 -3.32 0.32
N LEU A 17 -18.33 -4.21 1.26
CA LEU A 17 -18.26 -3.86 2.70
C LEU A 17 -17.17 -2.83 2.97
N ALA A 18 -16.00 -2.99 2.35
CA ALA A 18 -14.91 -2.05 2.45
C ALA A 18 -15.30 -0.66 1.94
N PHE A 19 -16.05 -0.59 0.82
CA PHE A 19 -16.54 0.68 0.27
C PHE A 19 -17.49 1.37 1.25
N ILE A 20 -18.45 0.65 1.82
CA ILE A 20 -19.42 1.21 2.78
C ILE A 20 -18.69 1.79 4.00
N ILE A 21 -17.76 1.03 4.60
CA ILE A 21 -16.99 1.51 5.77
C ILE A 21 -16.10 2.69 5.38
N GLY A 22 -15.44 2.62 4.21
CA GLY A 22 -14.60 3.71 3.72
C GLY A 22 -15.38 5.00 3.49
N ALA A 23 -16.57 4.92 2.89
CA ALA A 23 -17.46 6.06 2.70
C ALA A 23 -17.92 6.63 4.05
N PHE A 24 -18.31 5.78 5.00
CA PHE A 24 -18.71 6.21 6.34
C PHE A 24 -17.54 6.90 7.09
N ASN A 25 -16.35 6.34 7.02
CA ASN A 25 -15.15 6.98 7.59
C ASN A 25 -14.94 8.39 6.99
N THR A 26 -14.96 8.50 5.64
CA THR A 26 -14.60 9.73 4.95
C THR A 26 -15.65 10.82 5.10
N VAL A 27 -16.94 10.46 5.01
CA VAL A 27 -18.04 11.42 4.99
C VAL A 27 -18.49 11.80 6.39
N TYR A 28 -18.41 10.88 7.35
CA TYR A 28 -18.96 11.09 8.69
C TYR A 28 -17.89 11.13 9.77
N LEU A 29 -17.10 10.06 9.95
CA LEU A 29 -16.22 9.96 11.12
C LEU A 29 -15.06 10.95 11.10
N TYR A 30 -14.38 11.11 9.99
CA TYR A 30 -13.28 12.07 9.90
C TYR A 30 -13.73 13.50 10.15
N PRO A 31 -14.75 14.05 9.45
CA PRO A 31 -15.18 15.43 9.70
C PRO A 31 -15.70 15.66 11.11
N THR A 32 -16.39 14.66 11.69
CA THR A 32 -17.03 14.80 13.01
C THR A 32 -16.00 14.76 14.15
N HIS A 33 -14.97 13.92 14.06
CA HIS A 33 -14.07 13.66 15.19
C HIS A 33 -12.67 14.25 15.04
N MET A 34 -12.18 14.38 13.81
CA MET A 34 -10.80 14.82 13.57
C MET A 34 -10.74 16.21 12.89
N GLY A 35 -11.82 16.60 12.24
CA GLY A 35 -11.88 17.82 11.43
C GLY A 35 -11.22 17.66 10.05
N SER A 36 -11.57 18.55 9.12
CA SER A 36 -11.13 18.47 7.72
C SER A 36 -9.62 18.63 7.53
N SER A 37 -8.95 19.42 8.38
CA SER A 37 -7.50 19.65 8.28
C SER A 37 -6.69 18.39 8.59
N LEU A 38 -7.01 17.68 9.68
CA LEU A 38 -6.31 16.47 10.07
C LEU A 38 -6.68 15.28 9.17
N GLN A 39 -7.92 15.23 8.69
CA GLN A 39 -8.32 14.29 7.64
C GLN A 39 -7.45 14.48 6.40
N GLY A 40 -7.30 15.72 5.92
CA GLY A 40 -6.45 16.04 4.77
C GLY A 40 -5.00 15.58 4.97
N LEU A 41 -4.44 15.80 6.16
CA LEU A 41 -3.09 15.36 6.52
C LEU A 41 -2.95 13.83 6.40
N VAL A 42 -3.84 13.05 7.01
CA VAL A 42 -3.76 11.58 6.98
C VAL A 42 -3.92 11.04 5.55
N VAL A 43 -4.87 11.60 4.80
CA VAL A 43 -5.08 11.21 3.39
C VAL A 43 -3.88 11.54 2.53
N ALA A 44 -3.27 12.73 2.69
CA ALA A 44 -2.08 13.13 1.95
C ALA A 44 -0.87 12.22 2.27
N LEU A 45 -0.64 11.91 3.55
CA LEU A 45 0.43 11.00 3.98
C LEU A 45 0.27 9.60 3.38
N LEU A 46 -0.96 9.06 3.35
CA LEU A 46 -1.24 7.76 2.72
C LEU A 46 -1.13 7.82 1.20
N ALA A 47 -1.55 8.90 0.55
CA ALA A 47 -1.38 9.10 -0.88
C ALA A 47 0.10 9.15 -1.27
N LEU A 48 0.92 9.91 -0.53
CA LEU A 48 2.38 9.93 -0.72
C LEU A 48 3.01 8.55 -0.51
N SER A 49 2.53 7.78 0.48
CA SER A 49 2.97 6.39 0.67
C SER A 49 2.66 5.50 -0.54
N ASN A 50 1.49 5.67 -1.16
CA ASN A 50 1.12 4.96 -2.37
C ASN A 50 1.96 5.37 -3.60
N LEU A 51 2.39 6.63 -3.67
CA LEU A 51 3.32 7.10 -4.71
C LEU A 51 4.73 6.52 -4.56
N VAL A 52 5.21 6.36 -3.32
CA VAL A 52 6.54 5.78 -3.01
C VAL A 52 6.55 4.26 -3.16
N GLN A 53 5.45 3.59 -2.87
CA GLN A 53 5.34 2.13 -2.86
C GLN A 53 5.81 1.45 -4.17
N PRO A 54 5.47 1.91 -5.40
CA PRO A 54 5.96 1.30 -6.63
C PRO A 54 7.49 1.34 -6.79
N PHE A 55 8.15 2.37 -6.26
CA PHE A 55 9.62 2.47 -6.28
C PHE A 55 10.24 1.36 -5.44
N ILE A 56 9.69 1.04 -4.26
CA ILE A 56 10.17 -0.02 -3.39
C ILE A 56 9.91 -1.39 -4.03
N SER A 57 8.71 -1.63 -4.52
CA SER A 57 8.32 -2.92 -5.10
C SER A 57 8.96 -3.19 -6.46
N PHE A 58 9.41 -2.14 -7.17
CA PHE A 58 10.05 -2.20 -8.48
C PHE A 58 9.32 -3.08 -9.50
N GLY A 59 7.99 -3.18 -9.40
CA GLY A 59 7.14 -3.98 -10.29
C GLY A 59 7.28 -5.50 -10.15
N VAL A 60 8.11 -5.99 -9.22
CA VAL A 60 8.44 -7.43 -9.11
C VAL A 60 7.24 -8.28 -8.71
N GLN A 61 6.28 -7.73 -7.98
CA GLN A 61 5.04 -8.41 -7.58
C GLN A 61 4.21 -8.87 -8.80
N HIS A 62 4.26 -8.15 -9.91
CA HIS A 62 3.60 -8.53 -11.17
C HIS A 62 4.44 -9.52 -11.97
N ALA A 63 5.77 -9.41 -11.92
CA ALA A 63 6.66 -10.38 -12.55
C ALA A 63 6.47 -11.77 -11.93
N VAL A 64 6.29 -11.88 -10.61
CA VAL A 64 5.97 -13.16 -9.96
C VAL A 64 4.75 -13.82 -10.58
N ILE A 65 3.65 -13.09 -10.79
CA ILE A 65 2.43 -13.65 -11.40
C ILE A 65 2.72 -14.22 -12.79
N LYS A 66 3.43 -13.43 -13.62
CA LYS A 66 3.70 -13.81 -15.01
C LYS A 66 4.63 -15.01 -15.12
N PHE A 67 5.72 -15.01 -14.39
CA PHE A 67 6.78 -16.01 -14.56
C PHE A 67 6.56 -17.26 -13.73
N TYR A 68 5.80 -17.21 -12.63
CA TYR A 68 5.51 -18.38 -11.81
C TYR A 68 4.71 -19.45 -12.58
N SER A 69 3.73 -19.05 -13.38
CA SER A 69 2.90 -19.98 -14.16
C SER A 69 3.70 -20.71 -15.25
N SER A 70 4.73 -20.08 -15.81
CA SER A 70 5.61 -20.67 -16.81
C SER A 70 6.71 -21.57 -16.23
N THR A 71 6.94 -21.46 -14.91
CA THR A 71 8.00 -22.19 -14.20
C THR A 71 7.49 -23.55 -13.72
N LYS A 72 8.05 -24.65 -14.22
CA LYS A 72 7.62 -26.02 -13.91
C LYS A 72 8.33 -26.60 -12.67
N SER A 73 9.62 -26.34 -12.52
CA SER A 73 10.44 -26.87 -11.43
C SER A 73 10.16 -26.15 -10.12
N LYS A 74 9.99 -26.92 -9.03
CA LYS A 74 9.84 -26.37 -7.67
C LYS A 74 11.06 -25.52 -7.28
N ALA A 75 12.27 -26.00 -7.57
CA ALA A 75 13.50 -25.26 -7.25
C ALA A 75 13.58 -23.90 -7.97
N GLU A 76 13.13 -23.81 -9.22
CA GLU A 76 13.08 -22.53 -9.94
C GLU A 76 11.96 -21.62 -9.43
N LYS A 77 10.82 -22.16 -8.96
CA LYS A 77 9.80 -21.39 -8.27
C LYS A 77 10.33 -20.79 -6.99
N ASP A 78 11.07 -21.57 -6.21
CA ASP A 78 11.70 -21.10 -4.97
C ASP A 78 12.71 -19.98 -5.23
N LYS A 79 13.54 -20.09 -6.27
CA LYS A 79 14.47 -19.02 -6.70
C LYS A 79 13.72 -17.76 -7.13
N LEU A 80 12.65 -17.92 -7.91
CA LEU A 80 11.81 -16.80 -8.37
C LEU A 80 11.20 -16.06 -7.18
N LEU A 81 10.66 -16.77 -6.21
CA LEU A 81 10.07 -16.19 -5.02
C LEU A 81 11.14 -15.55 -4.11
N SER A 82 12.30 -16.19 -3.93
CA SER A 82 13.43 -15.62 -3.19
C SER A 82 13.92 -14.32 -3.84
N PHE A 83 14.12 -14.29 -5.15
CA PHE A 83 14.50 -13.10 -5.89
C PHE A 83 13.47 -11.98 -5.75
N SER A 84 12.18 -12.32 -5.83
CA SER A 84 11.09 -11.35 -5.72
C SER A 84 11.02 -10.68 -4.33
N LEU A 85 11.54 -11.32 -3.30
CA LEU A 85 11.66 -10.74 -1.96
C LEU A 85 12.97 -9.93 -1.80
N ILE A 86 14.08 -10.45 -2.32
CA ILE A 86 15.40 -9.80 -2.19
C ILE A 86 15.42 -8.45 -2.92
N LEU A 87 14.85 -8.35 -4.12
CA LEU A 87 14.89 -7.12 -4.91
C LEU A 87 14.24 -5.92 -4.21
N PRO A 88 12.99 -5.98 -3.70
CA PRO A 88 12.41 -4.88 -2.94
C PRO A 88 13.18 -4.52 -1.67
N LEU A 89 13.77 -5.51 -0.99
CA LEU A 89 14.59 -5.25 0.20
C LEU A 89 15.87 -4.49 -0.15
N LEU A 90 16.53 -4.83 -1.25
CA LEU A 90 17.73 -4.10 -1.74
C LEU A 90 17.37 -2.66 -2.15
N VAL A 91 16.29 -2.49 -2.91
CA VAL A 91 15.83 -1.16 -3.32
C VAL A 91 15.44 -0.32 -2.10
N PHE A 92 14.73 -0.91 -1.15
CA PHE A 92 14.36 -0.21 0.09
C PHE A 92 15.59 0.19 0.92
N SER A 93 16.60 -0.68 1.02
CA SER A 93 17.87 -0.35 1.70
C SER A 93 18.58 0.83 1.03
N ALA A 94 18.55 0.90 -0.30
CA ALA A 94 19.11 2.04 -1.04
C ALA A 94 18.30 3.33 -0.79
N ILE A 95 16.96 3.24 -0.76
CA ILE A 95 16.08 4.37 -0.42
C ILE A 95 16.35 4.87 1.00
N LEU A 96 16.45 3.95 1.98
CA LEU A 96 16.78 4.32 3.36
C LEU A 96 18.14 5.01 3.48
N LEU A 97 19.15 4.48 2.79
CA LEU A 97 20.48 5.09 2.78
C LEU A 97 20.44 6.49 2.18
N THR A 98 19.76 6.67 1.05
CA THR A 98 19.59 7.98 0.42
C THR A 98 18.82 8.95 1.34
N THR A 99 17.75 8.49 1.96
CA THR A 99 16.97 9.29 2.91
C THR A 99 17.81 9.68 4.12
N TYR A 100 18.67 8.80 4.62
CA TYR A 100 19.57 9.10 5.72
C TYR A 100 20.65 10.13 5.34
N LEU A 101 21.28 9.98 4.17
CA LEU A 101 22.32 10.89 3.70
C LEU A 101 21.80 12.30 3.34
N PHE A 102 20.57 12.40 2.86
CA PHE A 102 19.93 13.65 2.42
C PHE A 102 18.73 14.02 3.32
N TYR A 103 18.78 13.65 4.60
CA TYR A 103 17.65 13.82 5.53
C TYR A 103 17.18 15.28 5.61
N GLU A 104 18.10 16.21 5.79
CA GLU A 104 17.80 17.65 5.92
C GLU A 104 17.14 18.18 4.63
N GLN A 105 17.74 17.89 3.46
CA GLN A 105 17.22 18.36 2.18
C GLN A 105 15.82 17.78 1.86
N ILE A 106 15.62 16.50 2.16
CA ILE A 106 14.32 15.84 1.94
C ILE A 106 13.26 16.41 2.89
N THR A 107 13.60 16.59 4.16
CA THR A 107 12.65 17.15 5.14
C THR A 107 12.35 18.61 4.87
N GLU A 108 13.32 19.42 4.48
CA GLU A 108 13.10 20.81 4.06
C GLU A 108 12.23 20.87 2.79
N PHE A 109 12.48 20.05 1.79
CA PHE A 109 11.66 19.97 0.59
C PHE A 109 10.20 19.60 0.92
N ILE A 110 9.98 18.58 1.74
CA ILE A 110 8.63 18.18 2.14
C ILE A 110 7.97 19.22 3.06
N ALA A 111 8.73 19.83 3.96
CA ALA A 111 8.22 20.81 4.91
C ALA A 111 8.01 22.19 4.27
N SER A 112 8.69 22.53 3.17
CA SER A 112 8.51 23.81 2.48
C SER A 112 7.08 24.00 2.00
N GLU A 113 6.41 22.90 1.65
CA GLU A 113 5.03 22.93 1.16
C GLU A 113 4.03 22.79 2.33
N ASN A 114 4.31 21.93 3.32
CA ASN A 114 3.46 21.77 4.50
C ASN A 114 4.27 21.24 5.70
N LYS A 115 4.46 22.07 6.72
CA LYS A 115 5.21 21.73 7.94
C LYS A 115 4.65 20.50 8.69
N GLN A 116 3.33 20.28 8.65
CA GLN A 116 2.72 19.11 9.29
C GLN A 116 3.06 17.81 8.56
N ILE A 117 3.09 17.82 7.22
CA ILE A 117 3.50 16.66 6.43
C ILE A 117 4.97 16.34 6.72
N GLY A 118 5.85 17.34 6.80
CA GLY A 118 7.27 17.16 7.14
C GLY A 118 7.46 16.44 8.48
N ARG A 119 6.69 16.80 9.50
CA ARG A 119 6.75 16.15 10.83
C ARG A 119 6.47 14.64 10.77
N TYR A 120 5.59 14.21 9.90
CA TYR A 120 5.17 12.81 9.77
C TYR A 120 5.71 12.10 8.52
N ALA A 121 6.75 12.64 7.88
CA ALA A 121 7.34 12.08 6.66
C ALA A 121 7.82 10.62 6.83
N TYR A 122 8.22 10.22 8.05
CA TYR A 122 8.60 8.84 8.37
C TYR A 122 7.45 7.83 8.14
N LEU A 123 6.18 8.26 8.33
CA LEU A 123 5.01 7.42 8.02
C LEU A 123 5.00 7.05 6.54
N ILE A 124 5.32 7.99 5.65
CA ILE A 124 5.30 7.76 4.20
C ILE A 124 6.17 6.56 3.84
N ILE A 125 7.41 6.55 4.31
CA ILE A 125 8.38 5.47 4.02
C ILE A 125 7.95 4.16 4.71
N ALA A 126 7.53 4.22 5.97
CA ALA A 126 7.12 3.05 6.73
C ALA A 126 5.90 2.34 6.12
N VAL A 127 4.86 3.10 5.74
CA VAL A 127 3.65 2.55 5.12
C VAL A 127 3.92 2.09 3.69
N ALA A 128 4.73 2.83 2.91
CA ALA A 128 5.12 2.43 1.56
C ALA A 128 5.85 1.08 1.56
N PHE A 129 6.81 0.89 2.47
CA PHE A 129 7.54 -0.37 2.63
C PHE A 129 6.61 -1.53 3.02
N SER A 130 5.80 -1.32 4.06
CA SER A 130 4.81 -2.32 4.49
C SER A 130 3.87 -2.71 3.36
N THR A 131 3.40 -1.73 2.57
CA THR A 131 2.47 -1.97 1.45
C THR A 131 3.18 -2.66 0.28
N ALA A 132 4.43 -2.33 -0.03
CA ALA A 132 5.20 -2.97 -1.08
C ALA A 132 5.39 -4.48 -0.79
N LEU A 133 5.77 -4.84 0.43
CA LEU A 133 5.89 -6.24 0.83
C LEU A 133 4.52 -6.93 0.91
N PHE A 134 3.48 -6.22 1.40
CA PHE A 134 2.13 -6.75 1.40
C PHE A 134 1.68 -7.16 -0.01
N GLU A 135 1.85 -6.29 -1.02
CA GLU A 135 1.49 -6.58 -2.41
C GLU A 135 2.26 -7.79 -2.97
N LEU A 136 3.53 -7.97 -2.60
CA LEU A 136 4.31 -9.12 -3.00
C LEU A 136 3.69 -10.43 -2.45
N PHE A 137 3.46 -10.51 -1.14
CA PHE A 137 2.89 -11.70 -0.50
C PHE A 137 1.43 -11.94 -0.88
N TYR A 138 0.65 -10.87 -1.12
CA TYR A 138 -0.69 -10.97 -1.65
C TYR A 138 -0.69 -11.61 -3.06
N ASN A 139 0.22 -11.20 -3.93
CA ASN A 139 0.35 -11.80 -5.25
C ASN A 139 0.86 -13.26 -5.17
N TRP A 140 1.65 -13.59 -4.15
CA TRP A 140 2.01 -14.99 -3.84
C TRP A 140 0.78 -15.85 -3.53
N LEU A 141 -0.16 -15.33 -2.76
CA LEU A 141 -1.44 -16.02 -2.50
C LEU A 141 -2.29 -16.14 -3.77
N ARG A 142 -2.32 -15.09 -4.60
CA ARG A 142 -3.11 -15.10 -5.83
C ARG A 142 -2.68 -16.20 -6.81
N ILE A 143 -1.39 -16.38 -7.03
CA ILE A 143 -0.88 -17.44 -7.93
C ILE A 143 -1.17 -18.85 -7.42
N GLN A 144 -1.45 -18.99 -6.13
CA GLN A 144 -1.82 -20.26 -5.49
C GLN A 144 -3.33 -20.42 -5.32
N LEU A 145 -4.14 -19.53 -5.88
CA LEU A 145 -5.60 -19.50 -5.78
C LEU A 145 -6.15 -19.30 -4.35
N PHE A 146 -5.38 -18.61 -3.49
CA PHE A 146 -5.81 -18.21 -2.14
C PHE A 146 -6.04 -16.70 -2.02
N SER A 147 -6.71 -16.09 -3.03
CA SER A 147 -6.84 -14.63 -3.12
C SER A 147 -7.81 -14.00 -2.12
N VAL A 148 -8.78 -14.75 -1.58
CA VAL A 148 -9.88 -14.19 -0.78
C VAL A 148 -9.37 -13.52 0.50
N PHE A 149 -8.52 -14.21 1.26
CA PHE A 149 -7.97 -13.65 2.50
C PHE A 149 -7.05 -12.45 2.23
N GLY A 150 -6.20 -12.56 1.21
CA GLY A 150 -5.33 -11.45 0.80
C GLY A 150 -6.13 -10.22 0.34
N ASN A 151 -7.21 -10.43 -0.41
CA ASN A 151 -8.09 -9.35 -0.85
C ASN A 151 -8.87 -8.71 0.33
N PHE A 152 -9.31 -9.51 1.29
CA PHE A 152 -9.89 -9.01 2.54
C PHE A 152 -8.91 -8.10 3.28
N LEU A 153 -7.66 -8.54 3.46
CA LEU A 153 -6.60 -7.72 4.08
C LEU A 153 -6.23 -6.48 3.25
N LYS A 154 -6.37 -6.54 1.92
CA LYS A 154 -6.09 -5.41 1.04
C LYS A 154 -7.16 -4.34 1.12
N GLU A 155 -8.41 -4.72 1.00
CA GLU A 155 -9.53 -3.80 0.81
C GLU A 155 -10.24 -3.44 2.11
N PHE A 156 -10.55 -4.42 2.93
CA PHE A 156 -11.36 -4.23 4.14
C PHE A 156 -10.52 -3.79 5.34
N PHE A 157 -9.38 -4.42 5.57
CA PHE A 157 -8.57 -4.18 6.76
C PHE A 157 -8.16 -2.72 6.96
N PRO A 158 -7.63 -1.97 5.96
CA PRO A 158 -7.26 -0.56 6.18
C PRO A 158 -8.45 0.32 6.57
N ARG A 159 -9.63 0.03 6.03
CA ARG A 159 -10.83 0.82 6.31
C ARG A 159 -11.37 0.56 7.72
N ILE A 160 -11.36 -0.70 8.18
CA ILE A 160 -11.76 -1.03 9.55
C ILE A 160 -10.71 -0.56 10.56
N LEU A 161 -9.42 -0.59 10.21
CA LEU A 161 -8.36 -0.03 11.03
C LEU A 161 -8.61 1.47 11.27
N ILE A 162 -8.81 2.24 10.21
CA ILE A 162 -9.11 3.68 10.30
C ILE A 162 -10.40 3.92 11.10
N PHE A 163 -11.45 3.15 10.83
CA PHE A 163 -12.70 3.22 11.59
C PHE A 163 -12.45 3.07 13.09
N THR A 164 -11.73 2.03 13.50
CA THR A 164 -11.43 1.77 14.90
C THR A 164 -10.57 2.88 15.51
N LEU A 165 -9.55 3.35 14.80
CA LEU A 165 -8.67 4.43 15.27
C LEU A 165 -9.43 5.74 15.44
N LEU A 166 -10.36 6.06 14.54
CA LEU A 166 -11.21 7.28 14.68
C LEU A 166 -12.12 7.19 15.90
N LEU A 167 -12.69 6.02 16.21
CA LEU A 167 -13.47 5.85 17.44
C LEU A 167 -12.61 5.99 18.70
N VAL A 168 -11.40 5.43 18.71
CA VAL A 168 -10.47 5.59 19.84
C VAL A 168 -10.00 7.04 19.97
N TYR A 169 -9.74 7.72 18.86
CA TYR A 169 -9.40 9.14 18.84
C TYR A 169 -10.55 10.00 19.40
N SER A 170 -11.81 9.69 19.02
CA SER A 170 -13.00 10.41 19.49
C SER A 170 -13.25 10.27 21.00
N SER A 171 -12.82 9.17 21.61
CA SER A 171 -12.92 8.95 23.05
C SER A 171 -11.88 9.77 23.88
N GLY A 172 -10.98 10.50 23.21
CA GLY A 172 -9.89 11.24 23.85
C GLY A 172 -8.74 10.35 24.37
N SER A 173 -8.78 9.03 24.10
CA SER A 173 -7.76 8.09 24.57
C SER A 173 -6.50 8.12 23.71
N LEU A 174 -6.54 8.76 22.54
CA LEU A 174 -5.46 8.81 21.57
C LEU A 174 -5.31 10.24 21.06
N ASP A 175 -4.10 10.76 21.05
CA ASP A 175 -3.75 12.01 20.38
C ASP A 175 -3.39 11.77 18.90
N LEU A 176 -3.05 12.82 18.16
CA LEU A 176 -2.69 12.71 16.75
C LEU A 176 -1.42 11.87 16.52
N ASP A 177 -0.40 12.06 17.36
CA ASP A 177 0.87 11.30 17.26
C ASP A 177 0.60 9.81 17.52
N GLY A 178 -0.21 9.49 18.52
CA GLY A 178 -0.65 8.13 18.82
C GLY A 178 -1.49 7.52 17.69
N PHE A 179 -2.39 8.30 17.07
CA PHE A 179 -3.19 7.87 15.93
C PHE A 179 -2.28 7.47 14.74
N ILE A 180 -1.30 8.33 14.41
CA ILE A 180 -0.36 8.08 13.32
C ILE A 180 0.52 6.86 13.60
N MET A 181 1.01 6.70 14.83
CA MET A 181 1.80 5.54 15.22
C MET A 181 0.95 4.25 15.16
N ALA A 182 -0.27 4.28 15.67
CA ALA A 182 -1.20 3.15 15.62
C ALA A 182 -1.57 2.76 14.18
N LEU A 183 -1.68 3.76 13.28
CA LEU A 183 -1.89 3.52 11.86
C LEU A 183 -0.71 2.75 11.24
N ILE A 184 0.53 3.16 11.51
CA ILE A 184 1.74 2.44 11.06
C ILE A 184 1.72 1.00 11.59
N ILE A 185 1.52 0.82 12.89
CA ILE A 185 1.46 -0.51 13.51
C ILE A 185 0.38 -1.37 12.83
N GLY A 186 -0.79 -0.81 12.56
CA GLY A 186 -1.86 -1.51 11.84
C GLY A 186 -1.45 -1.99 10.45
N TYR A 187 -0.71 -1.18 9.68
CA TYR A 187 -0.18 -1.60 8.39
C TYR A 187 0.85 -2.73 8.50
N TYR A 188 1.68 -2.73 9.55
CA TYR A 188 2.63 -3.83 9.82
C TYR A 188 1.93 -5.09 10.32
N ILE A 189 0.86 -4.97 11.12
CA ILE A 189 0.00 -6.11 11.48
C ILE A 189 -0.62 -6.72 10.21
N ARG A 190 -1.15 -5.90 9.31
CA ARG A 190 -1.66 -6.34 8.01
C ARG A 190 -0.61 -7.11 7.21
N LEU A 191 0.62 -6.58 7.15
CA LEU A 191 1.75 -7.25 6.51
C LEU A 191 2.05 -8.59 7.18
N LEU A 192 2.14 -8.62 8.51
CA LEU A 192 2.42 -9.84 9.26
C LEU A 192 1.38 -10.94 8.97
N LEU A 193 0.10 -10.57 8.97
CA LEU A 193 -1.00 -11.51 8.68
C LEU A 193 -0.89 -12.12 7.28
N VAL A 194 -0.60 -11.32 6.25
CA VAL A 194 -0.46 -11.86 4.88
C VAL A 194 0.81 -12.70 4.74
N VAL A 195 1.92 -12.32 5.37
CA VAL A 195 3.18 -13.09 5.37
C VAL A 195 2.96 -14.45 6.03
N VAL A 196 2.45 -14.48 7.25
CA VAL A 196 2.19 -15.73 7.98
C VAL A 196 1.26 -16.64 7.18
N TYR A 197 0.16 -16.10 6.65
CA TYR A 197 -0.78 -16.90 5.87
C TYR A 197 -0.16 -17.41 4.56
N SER A 198 0.64 -16.61 3.86
CA SER A 198 1.28 -17.01 2.60
C SER A 198 2.35 -18.09 2.84
N LEU A 199 3.15 -17.96 3.88
CA LEU A 199 4.15 -18.96 4.25
C LEU A 199 3.51 -20.26 4.74
N PHE A 200 2.38 -20.18 5.45
CA PHE A 200 1.61 -21.37 5.82
C PHE A 200 1.10 -22.17 4.60
N LYS A 201 0.74 -21.46 3.50
CA LYS A 201 0.28 -22.12 2.26
C LYS A 201 1.45 -22.65 1.42
N TYR A 202 2.54 -21.92 1.35
CA TYR A 202 3.74 -22.32 0.62
C TYR A 202 4.98 -21.71 1.23
N THR A 203 5.85 -22.56 1.76
CA THR A 203 7.16 -22.17 2.28
C THR A 203 8.23 -22.42 1.23
N PRO A 204 8.76 -21.38 0.57
CA PRO A 204 9.84 -21.55 -0.40
C PRO A 204 11.15 -21.91 0.33
N LYS A 205 11.99 -22.69 -0.35
CA LYS A 205 13.39 -22.83 0.07
C LYS A 205 14.16 -21.60 -0.41
N PHE A 206 14.60 -20.77 0.54
CA PHE A 206 15.37 -19.58 0.19
C PHE A 206 16.63 -19.92 -0.59
N SER A 207 16.85 -19.21 -1.68
CA SER A 207 18.03 -19.36 -2.54
C SER A 207 18.51 -17.99 -3.01
N PHE A 208 19.81 -17.73 -2.88
CA PHE A 208 20.45 -16.54 -3.46
C PHE A 208 20.78 -16.69 -4.95
N SER A 209 20.53 -17.88 -5.52
CA SER A 209 20.75 -18.12 -6.93
C SER A 209 19.67 -17.42 -7.78
N LEU A 210 20.10 -16.77 -8.87
CA LEU A 210 19.19 -16.12 -9.78
C LEU A 210 18.30 -17.15 -10.53
N PRO A 211 17.02 -16.85 -10.75
CA PRO A 211 16.15 -17.69 -11.55
C PRO A 211 16.61 -17.73 -13.02
N LEU A 212 16.34 -18.81 -13.75
CA LEU A 212 16.74 -18.96 -15.15
C LEU A 212 16.28 -17.80 -16.05
N GLN A 213 15.09 -17.25 -15.75
CA GLN A 213 14.49 -16.15 -16.53
C GLN A 213 14.78 -14.76 -15.95
N PHE A 214 15.84 -14.59 -15.15
CA PHE A 214 16.17 -13.35 -14.44
C PHE A 214 16.13 -12.11 -15.32
N LYS A 215 16.81 -12.12 -16.48
CA LYS A 215 16.86 -10.97 -17.40
C LYS A 215 15.46 -10.56 -17.90
N SER A 216 14.64 -11.56 -18.26
CA SER A 216 13.27 -11.34 -18.72
C SER A 216 12.37 -10.82 -17.60
N MET A 217 12.54 -11.34 -16.37
CA MET A 217 11.84 -10.86 -15.20
C MET A 217 12.18 -9.41 -14.88
N LEU A 218 13.48 -9.08 -14.85
CA LEU A 218 13.94 -7.72 -14.55
C LEU A 218 13.43 -6.72 -15.60
N ARG A 219 13.55 -7.06 -16.90
CA ARG A 219 13.01 -6.22 -17.97
C ARG A 219 11.50 -6.01 -17.83
N TYR A 220 10.76 -7.07 -17.53
CA TYR A 220 9.32 -6.97 -17.31
C TYR A 220 8.97 -6.15 -16.06
N SER A 221 9.70 -6.33 -14.97
CA SER A 221 9.53 -5.54 -13.74
C SER A 221 9.72 -4.05 -14.01
N ILE A 222 10.78 -3.66 -14.75
CA ILE A 222 11.03 -2.27 -15.13
C ILE A 222 9.88 -1.71 -15.95
N LEU A 223 9.37 -2.44 -16.94
CA LEU A 223 8.24 -1.98 -17.77
C LEU A 223 6.96 -1.77 -16.92
N ILE A 224 6.67 -2.72 -16.03
CA ILE A 224 5.53 -2.60 -15.12
C ILE A 224 5.73 -1.48 -14.09
N PHE A 225 6.95 -1.31 -13.58
CA PHE A 225 7.28 -0.20 -12.70
C PHE A 225 6.99 1.14 -13.37
N MET A 226 7.48 1.35 -14.59
CA MET A 226 7.23 2.60 -15.34
C MET A 226 5.74 2.83 -15.59
N SER A 227 5.01 1.79 -16.02
CA SER A 227 3.58 1.86 -16.25
C SER A 227 2.78 2.08 -14.96
N GLY A 228 3.11 1.36 -13.88
CA GLY A 228 2.45 1.45 -12.58
C GLY A 228 2.72 2.80 -11.90
N THR A 229 3.93 3.31 -12.00
CA THR A 229 4.27 4.64 -11.49
C THR A 229 3.48 5.74 -12.20
N ALA A 230 3.36 5.66 -13.53
CA ALA A 230 2.56 6.60 -14.29
C ALA A 230 1.07 6.56 -13.86
N ALA A 231 0.51 5.37 -13.66
CA ALA A 231 -0.86 5.20 -13.19
C ALA A 231 -1.06 5.76 -11.77
N SER A 232 -0.15 5.48 -10.84
CA SER A 232 -0.19 6.00 -9.46
C SER A 232 -0.08 7.53 -9.45
N LEU A 233 0.80 8.09 -10.29
CA LEU A 233 0.92 9.55 -10.44
C LEU A 233 -0.41 10.17 -10.86
N ILE A 234 -1.09 9.62 -11.86
CA ILE A 234 -2.38 10.14 -12.34
C ILE A 234 -3.45 10.07 -11.25
N LEU A 235 -3.48 8.99 -10.45
CA LEU A 235 -4.55 8.76 -9.46
C LEU A 235 -4.33 9.47 -8.12
N ASP A 236 -3.08 9.65 -7.71
CA ASP A 236 -2.74 10.09 -6.35
C ASP A 236 -2.04 11.46 -6.30
N ILE A 237 -1.53 11.99 -7.43
CA ILE A 237 -0.86 13.28 -7.45
C ILE A 237 -1.81 14.41 -7.06
N ASP A 238 -3.06 14.36 -7.53
CA ASP A 238 -4.08 15.35 -7.19
C ASP A 238 -4.29 15.42 -5.67
N LYS A 239 -4.39 14.27 -5.01
CA LYS A 239 -4.60 14.16 -3.56
C LYS A 239 -3.40 14.72 -2.78
N SER A 240 -2.18 14.52 -3.27
CA SER A 240 -0.98 15.06 -2.64
C SER A 240 -0.82 16.56 -2.87
N MET A 241 -1.14 17.06 -4.07
CA MET A 241 -1.03 18.47 -4.42
C MET A 241 -2.10 19.34 -3.77
N ILE A 242 -3.34 18.83 -3.64
CA ILE A 242 -4.45 19.60 -3.05
C ILE A 242 -4.17 19.96 -1.60
N SER A 243 -3.52 19.09 -0.84
CA SER A 243 -3.09 19.40 0.54
C SER A 243 -2.14 20.60 0.62
N ASN A 244 -1.47 20.93 -0.49
CA ASN A 244 -0.49 22.01 -0.57
C ASN A 244 -1.07 23.30 -1.12
N ILE A 245 -2.08 23.24 -2.00
CA ILE A 245 -2.58 24.40 -2.74
C ILE A 245 -3.86 24.97 -2.12
N LEU A 246 -4.68 24.14 -1.48
CA LEU A 246 -5.99 24.52 -0.97
C LEU A 246 -6.13 24.22 0.51
N THR A 247 -6.87 25.10 1.22
CA THR A 247 -7.27 24.80 2.60
C THR A 247 -8.08 23.50 2.64
N ALA A 248 -8.04 22.82 3.78
CA ALA A 248 -8.62 21.48 4.00
C ALA A 248 -10.09 21.29 3.54
N VAL A 249 -10.84 22.37 3.37
CA VAL A 249 -12.23 22.37 2.92
C VAL A 249 -12.36 21.92 1.45
N SER A 250 -11.41 22.26 0.60
CA SER A 250 -11.43 21.92 -0.83
C SER A 250 -11.16 20.43 -1.09
N TYR A 251 -10.52 19.76 -0.15
CA TYR A 251 -10.20 18.33 -0.26
C TYR A 251 -11.46 17.44 -0.19
N THR A 252 -12.44 17.81 0.61
CA THR A 252 -13.68 17.04 0.77
C THR A 252 -14.57 17.11 -0.47
N HIS A 253 -14.51 18.19 -1.25
CA HIS A 253 -15.30 18.35 -2.47
C HIS A 253 -14.75 17.55 -3.65
N LEU A 254 -13.44 17.26 -3.69
CA LEU A 254 -12.83 16.50 -4.79
C LEU A 254 -12.93 14.96 -4.63
N THR A 255 -13.15 14.49 -3.40
CA THR A 255 -13.36 13.05 -3.14
C THR A 255 -14.80 12.59 -3.31
N LEU A 256 -15.74 13.52 -3.44
CA LEU A 256 -17.12 13.20 -3.80
C LEU A 256 -17.20 13.05 -5.33
N PRO A 257 -17.80 11.97 -5.86
CA PRO A 257 -18.07 11.87 -7.30
C PRO A 257 -19.03 12.98 -7.68
N THR A 258 -18.49 14.05 -8.26
CA THR A 258 -19.31 15.07 -8.91
C THR A 258 -19.84 14.47 -10.21
N ASN A 259 -20.96 13.77 -10.15
CA ASN A 259 -21.84 13.66 -11.30
C ASN A 259 -22.35 15.07 -11.62
N ARG A 260 -21.64 15.80 -12.46
CA ARG A 260 -22.22 16.85 -13.28
C ARG A 260 -22.52 16.23 -14.63
N GLU A 261 -23.67 15.59 -14.71
CA GLU A 261 -24.42 15.54 -15.96
C GLU A 261 -25.14 16.87 -16.08
N VAL A 262 -24.78 17.64 -17.10
CA VAL A 262 -25.64 18.58 -17.80
C VAL A 262 -25.44 18.30 -19.27
#